data_dbcb0481f32c6886b388fd5e326b7510
#
_entry.id   dbcb0481f32c6886b388fd5e326b7510
#
_cell.length_a   1.000
_cell.length_b   1.000
_cell.length_c   1.000
_cell.angle_alpha   90.00
_cell.angle_beta   90.00
_cell.angle_gamma   90.00
#
_symmetry.space_group_name_H-M   'P 1'
#
loop_
_entity.id
_entity.type
_entity.pdbx_description
1 polymer ?
#
loop_
_entity_poly.entity_id
_entity_poly.type
_entity_poly.pdbx_seq_one_letter_code
_entity_poly.pdbx_strand_id
1 'polypeptide(L)'
;VLVAISSFLFALNGVLFKKFALVNTFWVSIFWQYVGLTAFGILVLIFYKKFRQDFIMMVTTPRLRILSLNVISEILYIIGGLANNFALLIAPVALVFVVNSFQPLFVFIAGVLFTIFVPKFSSEKISRGHFFHRLVSIIIILMGSYLLYLSSS
;
A
#
# COMPACT_ATOMS: atom_id res chain seq x y z
N VAL A 1 12.01 5.62 13.99
CA VAL A 1 11.76 4.35 14.68
C VAL A 1 10.46 3.71 14.17
N LEU A 2 9.31 4.38 14.23
CA LEU A 2 8.00 3.80 13.81
C LEU A 2 7.99 3.31 12.34
N VAL A 3 8.56 4.06 11.41
CA VAL A 3 8.66 3.68 10.00
C VAL A 3 9.47 2.39 9.82
N ALA A 4 10.60 2.28 10.53
CA ALA A 4 11.44 1.07 10.44
C ALA A 4 10.71 -0.17 10.98
N ILE A 5 9.99 -0.03 12.10
CA ILE A 5 9.18 -1.11 12.66
C ILE A 5 8.06 -1.51 11.68
N SER A 6 7.37 -0.54 11.10
CA SER A 6 6.31 -0.79 10.12
C SER A 6 6.86 -1.51 8.89
N SER A 7 8.00 -1.07 8.35
CA SER A 7 8.64 -1.72 7.20
C SER A 7 9.08 -3.14 7.51
N PHE A 8 9.61 -3.37 8.72
CA PHE A 8 9.98 -4.72 9.16
C PHE A 8 8.76 -5.64 9.26
N LEU A 9 7.68 -5.18 9.89
CA LEU A 9 6.44 -5.95 9.99
C LEU A 9 5.82 -6.24 8.60
N PHE A 10 5.90 -5.29 7.69
CA PHE A 10 5.44 -5.47 6.32
C PHE A 10 6.27 -6.54 5.59
N ALA A 11 7.60 -6.48 5.72
CA ALA A 11 8.49 -7.49 5.14
C ALA A 11 8.25 -8.88 5.74
N LEU A 12 8.09 -8.96 7.06
CA LEU A 12 7.77 -10.19 7.77
C LEU A 12 6.43 -10.79 7.28
N ASN A 13 5.41 -9.95 7.11
CA ASN A 13 4.11 -10.38 6.57
C ASN A 13 4.28 -11.01 5.18
N GLY A 14 5.04 -10.40 4.27
CA GLY A 14 5.29 -10.95 2.94
C GLY A 14 6.01 -12.29 2.95
N VAL A 15 7.01 -12.47 3.82
CA VAL A 15 7.73 -13.74 3.98
C VAL A 15 6.82 -14.82 4.55
N LEU A 16 6.04 -14.50 5.58
CA LEU A 16 5.08 -15.42 6.18
C LEU A 16 3.99 -15.82 5.19
N PHE A 17 3.42 -14.83 4.47
CA PHE A 17 2.43 -15.11 3.43
C PHE A 17 2.97 -16.11 2.41
N LYS A 18 4.17 -15.87 1.85
CA LYS A 18 4.80 -16.76 0.88
C LYS A 18 4.95 -18.17 1.46
N LYS A 19 5.49 -18.29 2.68
CA LYS A 19 5.66 -19.60 3.35
C LYS A 19 4.34 -20.36 3.47
N PHE A 20 3.28 -19.69 3.93
CA PHE A 20 1.96 -20.32 4.08
C PHE A 20 1.31 -20.64 2.74
N ALA A 21 1.47 -19.78 1.74
CA ALA A 21 0.90 -19.98 0.41
C ALA A 21 1.58 -21.11 -0.38
N LEU A 22 2.83 -21.44 -0.08
CA LEU A 22 3.53 -22.59 -0.65
C LEU A 22 3.12 -23.91 0.00
N VAL A 23 2.74 -23.90 1.28
CA VAL A 23 2.29 -25.10 2.02
C VAL A 23 0.81 -25.35 1.79
N ASN A 24 0.01 -24.29 1.76
CA ASN A 24 -1.42 -24.34 1.51
C ASN A 24 -1.74 -23.83 0.09
N THR A 25 -3.01 -23.81 -0.27
CA THR A 25 -3.39 -23.13 -1.52
C THR A 25 -3.35 -21.62 -1.38
N PHE A 26 -3.05 -20.93 -2.47
CA PHE A 26 -3.04 -19.46 -2.55
C PHE A 26 -4.33 -18.83 -1.99
N TRP A 27 -5.49 -19.36 -2.37
CA TRP A 27 -6.79 -18.83 -1.94
C TRP A 27 -7.05 -18.99 -0.44
N VAL A 28 -6.60 -20.10 0.16
CA VAL A 28 -6.70 -20.31 1.60
C VAL A 28 -5.84 -19.31 2.36
N SER A 29 -4.63 -19.04 1.87
CA SER A 29 -3.73 -18.07 2.51
C SER A 29 -4.29 -16.65 2.43
N ILE A 30 -4.87 -16.26 1.30
CA ILE A 30 -5.56 -14.98 1.14
C ILE A 30 -6.76 -14.87 2.07
N PHE A 31 -7.59 -15.91 2.13
CA PHE A 31 -8.76 -15.93 3.02
C PHE A 31 -8.36 -15.64 4.47
N TRP A 32 -7.37 -16.36 4.99
CA TRP A 32 -6.90 -16.15 6.36
C TRP A 32 -6.24 -14.81 6.59
N GLN A 33 -5.54 -14.27 5.58
CA GLN A 33 -4.98 -12.92 5.63
C GLN A 33 -6.07 -11.86 5.81
N TYR A 34 -7.15 -11.93 5.03
CA TYR A 34 -8.27 -10.99 5.14
C TYR A 34 -9.09 -11.21 6.42
N VAL A 35 -9.25 -12.44 6.89
CA VAL A 35 -9.87 -12.73 8.20
C VAL A 35 -9.05 -12.07 9.31
N GLY A 36 -7.73 -12.21 9.29
CA GLY A 36 -6.86 -11.56 10.27
C GLY A 36 -6.95 -10.04 10.24
N LEU A 37 -6.98 -9.46 9.04
CA LEU A 37 -7.13 -7.99 8.86
C LEU A 37 -8.47 -7.50 9.40
N THR A 38 -9.55 -8.23 9.11
CA THR A 38 -10.90 -7.92 9.61
C THR A 38 -10.97 -8.01 11.13
N ALA A 39 -10.41 -9.08 11.71
CA ALA A 39 -10.34 -9.25 13.16
C ALA A 39 -9.57 -8.11 13.82
N PHE A 40 -8.44 -7.71 13.25
CA PHE A 40 -7.68 -6.55 13.72
C PHE A 40 -8.49 -5.25 13.65
N GLY A 41 -9.20 -5.01 12.54
CA GLY A 41 -10.08 -3.85 12.40
C GLY A 41 -11.18 -3.81 13.47
N ILE A 42 -11.81 -4.95 13.76
CA ILE A 42 -12.81 -5.08 14.83
C ILE A 42 -12.19 -4.77 16.20
N LEU A 43 -11.01 -5.30 16.50
CA LEU A 43 -10.30 -5.01 17.74
C LEU A 43 -10.01 -3.51 17.88
N VAL A 44 -9.55 -2.84 16.83
CA VAL A 44 -9.33 -1.39 16.85
C VAL A 44 -10.61 -0.63 17.15
N LEU A 45 -11.75 -1.01 16.56
CA LEU A 45 -13.04 -0.38 16.84
C LEU A 45 -13.53 -0.61 18.27
N ILE A 46 -13.20 -1.75 18.88
CA ILE A 46 -13.55 -2.05 20.27
C ILE A 46 -12.70 -1.22 21.23
N PHE A 47 -11.38 -1.22 21.05
CA PHE A 47 -10.44 -0.63 22.01
C PHE A 47 -10.27 0.89 21.85
N TYR A 48 -10.42 1.44 20.63
CA TYR A 48 -10.17 2.85 20.37
C TYR A 48 -11.47 3.63 20.13
N LYS A 49 -11.96 4.32 21.17
CA LYS A 49 -13.21 5.11 21.15
C LYS A 49 -13.24 6.15 20.02
N LYS A 50 -12.10 6.80 19.72
CA LYS A 50 -12.01 7.80 18.66
C LYS A 50 -12.33 7.20 17.29
N PHE A 51 -11.66 6.11 16.92
CA PHE A 51 -11.89 5.45 15.62
C PHE A 51 -13.32 4.92 15.49
N ARG A 52 -13.91 4.42 16.59
CA ARG A 52 -15.31 4.01 16.62
C ARG A 52 -16.27 5.18 16.37
N GLN A 53 -16.02 6.35 16.98
CA GLN A 53 -16.84 7.53 16.76
C GLN A 53 -16.74 8.05 15.33
N ASP A 54 -15.52 8.11 14.77
CA ASP A 54 -15.27 8.53 13.39
C ASP A 54 -15.95 7.57 12.40
N PHE A 55 -15.88 6.26 12.66
CA PHE A 55 -16.55 5.23 11.84
C PHE A 55 -18.08 5.38 11.88
N ILE A 56 -18.68 5.52 13.07
CA ILE A 56 -20.12 5.72 13.22
C ILE A 56 -20.55 7.00 12.49
N MET A 57 -19.82 8.11 12.66
CA MET A 57 -20.11 9.36 11.97
C MET A 57 -20.05 9.20 10.44
N MET A 58 -19.08 8.46 9.93
CA MET A 58 -18.94 8.21 8.50
C MET A 58 -20.13 7.39 7.94
N VAL A 59 -20.62 6.41 8.71
CA VAL A 59 -21.73 5.55 8.29
C VAL A 59 -23.09 6.26 8.44
N THR A 60 -23.25 7.07 9.48
CA THR A 60 -24.52 7.76 9.77
C THR A 60 -24.72 9.06 8.99
N THR A 61 -23.63 9.65 8.43
CA THR A 61 -23.73 10.86 7.63
C THR A 61 -23.40 10.51 6.16
N PRO A 62 -24.31 9.87 5.42
CA PRO A 62 -24.01 9.34 4.09
C PRO A 62 -23.86 10.48 3.09
N ARG A 63 -22.64 10.92 2.84
CA ARG A 63 -22.27 11.64 1.62
C ARG A 63 -21.98 10.58 0.56
N LEU A 64 -22.97 10.26 -0.27
CA LEU A 64 -22.87 9.24 -1.33
C LEU A 64 -21.57 9.33 -2.12
N ARG A 65 -21.08 10.54 -2.37
CA ARG A 65 -19.80 10.77 -3.07
C ARG A 65 -18.59 10.26 -2.29
N ILE A 66 -18.57 10.41 -0.97
CA ILE A 66 -17.46 9.93 -0.12
C ILE A 66 -17.50 8.41 -0.04
N LEU A 67 -18.70 7.86 0.13
CA LEU A 67 -18.90 6.42 0.20
C LEU A 67 -18.48 5.73 -1.11
N SER A 68 -18.89 6.28 -2.27
CA SER A 68 -18.50 5.71 -3.57
C SER A 68 -16.99 5.77 -3.81
N LEU A 69 -16.32 6.84 -3.43
CA LEU A 69 -14.86 6.95 -3.53
C LEU A 69 -14.16 5.92 -2.63
N ASN A 70 -14.64 5.71 -1.41
CA ASN A 70 -14.09 4.70 -0.51
C ASN A 70 -14.26 3.28 -1.07
N VAL A 71 -15.45 2.95 -1.60
CA VAL A 71 -15.71 1.65 -2.22
C VAL A 71 -14.79 1.41 -3.43
N ILE A 72 -14.64 2.40 -4.31
CA ILE A 72 -13.74 2.29 -5.48
C ILE A 72 -12.29 2.11 -5.01
N SER A 73 -11.85 2.90 -4.03
CA SER A 73 -10.50 2.78 -3.46
C SER A 73 -10.26 1.39 -2.88
N GLU A 74 -11.23 0.83 -2.16
CA GLU A 74 -11.12 -0.50 -1.56
C GLU A 74 -11.06 -1.60 -2.62
N ILE A 75 -11.87 -1.52 -3.67
CA ILE A 75 -11.82 -2.47 -4.80
C ILE A 75 -10.43 -2.44 -5.45
N LEU A 76 -9.88 -1.25 -5.72
CA LEU A 76 -8.56 -1.11 -6.30
C LEU A 76 -7.46 -1.65 -5.36
N TYR A 77 -7.60 -1.41 -4.05
CA TYR A 77 -6.69 -1.95 -3.04
C TYR A 77 -6.71 -3.47 -3.00
N ILE A 78 -7.89 -4.09 -3.05
CA ILE A 78 -8.03 -5.55 -3.08
C ILE A 78 -7.39 -6.13 -4.35
N ILE A 79 -7.65 -5.54 -5.52
CA ILE A 79 -7.05 -5.99 -6.80
C ILE A 79 -5.52 -5.87 -6.74
N GLY A 80 -5.00 -4.73 -6.28
CA GLY A 80 -3.56 -4.52 -6.11
C GLY A 80 -2.94 -5.49 -5.10
N GLY A 81 -3.62 -5.75 -3.99
CA GLY A 81 -3.21 -6.72 -2.97
C GLY A 81 -3.15 -8.15 -3.49
N LEU A 82 -4.15 -8.57 -4.27
CA LEU A 82 -4.15 -9.88 -4.92
C LEU A 82 -2.99 -10.02 -5.91
N ALA A 83 -2.75 -9.01 -6.74
CA ALA A 83 -1.63 -9.01 -7.68
C ALA A 83 -0.28 -9.07 -6.95
N ASN A 84 -0.11 -8.30 -5.87
CA ASN A 84 1.10 -8.33 -5.05
C ASN A 84 1.31 -9.69 -4.38
N ASN A 85 0.27 -10.27 -3.81
CA ASN A 85 0.34 -11.60 -3.19
C ASN A 85 0.66 -12.70 -4.22
N PHE A 86 0.12 -12.58 -5.43
CA PHE A 86 0.46 -13.48 -6.53
C PHE A 86 1.92 -13.31 -6.95
N ALA A 87 2.43 -12.09 -7.05
CA ALA A 87 3.84 -11.82 -7.33
C ALA A 87 4.77 -12.43 -6.26
N LEU A 88 4.41 -12.34 -4.97
CA LEU A 88 5.15 -12.96 -3.87
C LEU A 88 5.22 -14.49 -4.01
N LEU A 89 4.20 -15.12 -4.59
CA LEU A 89 4.19 -16.57 -4.81
C LEU A 89 5.19 -16.99 -5.88
N ILE A 90 5.24 -16.28 -7.01
CA ILE A 90 6.03 -16.67 -8.19
C ILE A 90 7.46 -16.10 -8.21
N ALA A 91 7.73 -15.03 -7.47
CA ALA A 91 9.02 -14.33 -7.47
C ALA A 91 9.67 -14.32 -6.07
N PRO A 92 11.00 -14.15 -5.97
CA PRO A 92 11.65 -13.90 -4.68
C PRO A 92 11.07 -12.68 -3.98
N VAL A 93 10.81 -12.80 -2.67
CA VAL A 93 10.19 -11.73 -1.85
C VAL A 93 10.95 -10.41 -1.97
N ALA A 94 12.29 -10.47 -1.99
CA ALA A 94 13.15 -9.30 -2.14
C ALA A 94 12.89 -8.55 -3.45
N LEU A 95 12.72 -9.26 -4.57
CA LEU A 95 12.43 -8.63 -5.87
C LEU A 95 11.06 -7.95 -5.86
N VAL A 96 10.05 -8.58 -5.28
CA VAL A 96 8.71 -7.97 -5.17
C VAL A 96 8.77 -6.68 -4.36
N PHE A 97 9.52 -6.65 -3.25
CA PHE A 97 9.67 -5.44 -2.45
C PHE A 97 10.51 -4.36 -3.13
N VAL A 98 11.49 -4.74 -3.95
CA VAL A 98 12.20 -3.77 -4.80
C VAL A 98 11.23 -3.10 -5.79
N VAL A 99 10.38 -3.89 -6.47
CA VAL A 99 9.37 -3.34 -7.37
C VAL A 99 8.37 -2.44 -6.62
N ASN A 100 7.91 -2.87 -5.44
CA ASN A 100 7.03 -2.05 -4.60
C ASN A 100 7.67 -0.74 -4.14
N SER A 101 9.00 -0.69 -4.01
CA SER A 101 9.71 0.55 -3.64
C SER A 101 9.65 1.64 -4.72
N PHE A 102 9.26 1.29 -5.96
CA PHE A 102 8.98 2.27 -7.03
C PHE A 102 7.59 2.92 -6.90
N GLN A 103 6.74 2.47 -5.98
CA GLN A 103 5.40 3.05 -5.75
C GLN A 103 5.41 4.59 -5.63
N PRO A 104 6.35 5.26 -4.91
CA PRO A 104 6.38 6.72 -4.84
C PRO A 104 6.57 7.39 -6.21
N LEU A 105 7.30 6.75 -7.13
CA LEU A 105 7.47 7.25 -8.50
C LEU A 105 6.14 7.24 -9.26
N PHE A 106 5.42 6.12 -9.21
CA PHE A 106 4.11 6.01 -9.86
C PHE A 106 3.08 6.99 -9.27
N VAL A 107 3.06 7.14 -7.94
CA VAL A 107 2.20 8.11 -7.26
C VAL A 107 2.56 9.54 -7.68
N PHE A 108 3.84 9.86 -7.82
CA PHE A 108 4.29 11.16 -8.29
C PHE A 108 3.84 11.43 -9.74
N ILE A 109 4.07 10.49 -10.65
CA ILE A 109 3.64 10.60 -12.06
C ILE A 109 2.11 10.76 -12.13
N ALA A 110 1.37 9.92 -11.42
CA ALA A 110 -0.09 10.01 -11.35
C ALA A 110 -0.54 11.37 -10.81
N GLY A 111 0.07 11.88 -9.74
CA GLY A 111 -0.23 13.20 -9.18
C GLY A 111 -0.02 14.33 -10.18
N VAL A 112 1.07 14.31 -10.95
CA VAL A 112 1.35 15.28 -12.01
C VAL A 112 0.29 15.17 -13.12
N LEU A 113 -0.02 13.96 -13.58
CA LEU A 113 -1.05 13.74 -14.60
C LEU A 113 -2.42 14.23 -14.14
N PHE A 114 -2.83 13.90 -12.92
CA PHE A 114 -4.09 14.39 -12.36
C PHE A 114 -4.12 15.92 -12.24
N THR A 115 -3.02 16.56 -11.89
CA THR A 115 -2.94 18.02 -11.81
C THR A 115 -3.11 18.67 -13.19
N ILE A 116 -2.58 18.03 -14.25
CA ILE A 116 -2.70 18.53 -15.62
C ILE A 116 -4.11 18.29 -16.20
N PHE A 117 -4.63 17.04 -16.06
CA PHE A 117 -5.88 16.65 -16.71
C PHE A 117 -7.13 17.00 -15.91
N VAL A 118 -7.03 17.08 -14.56
CA VAL A 118 -8.20 17.31 -13.67
C VAL A 118 -7.88 18.33 -12.58
N PRO A 119 -7.56 19.59 -12.95
CA PRO A 119 -7.09 20.62 -11.99
C PRO A 119 -8.11 20.94 -10.88
N LYS A 120 -9.40 20.65 -11.10
CA LYS A 120 -10.47 20.86 -10.09
C LYS A 120 -10.38 19.89 -8.89
N PHE A 121 -9.71 18.75 -9.03
CA PHE A 121 -9.60 17.71 -7.99
C PHE A 121 -8.24 17.68 -7.29
N SER A 122 -7.21 18.23 -7.91
CA SER A 122 -5.84 18.21 -7.39
C SER A 122 -5.26 19.62 -7.40
N SER A 123 -5.54 20.38 -6.34
CA SER A 123 -4.77 21.58 -6.03
C SER A 123 -3.59 21.22 -5.11
N GLU A 124 -2.80 20.21 -5.46
CA GLU A 124 -1.53 20.02 -4.77
C GLU A 124 -0.68 21.25 -5.03
N LYS A 125 -0.52 22.10 -4.03
CA LYS A 125 0.52 23.12 -4.01
C LYS A 125 1.86 22.38 -4.06
N ILE A 126 2.39 22.16 -5.25
CA ILE A 126 3.71 21.58 -5.45
C ILE A 126 4.72 22.60 -4.90
N SER A 127 4.94 22.56 -3.59
CA SER A 127 6.02 23.33 -2.98
C SER A 127 7.35 22.77 -3.49
N ARG A 128 8.23 23.66 -3.97
CA ARG A 128 9.56 23.29 -4.50
C ARG A 128 10.33 22.35 -3.56
N GLY A 129 10.17 22.50 -2.23
CA GLY A 129 10.79 21.63 -1.24
C GLY A 129 10.29 20.19 -1.28
N HIS A 130 8.97 19.98 -1.40
CA HIS A 130 8.40 18.62 -1.50
C HIS A 130 8.77 17.92 -2.81
N PHE A 131 8.88 18.69 -3.91
CA PHE A 131 9.35 18.17 -5.18
C PHE A 131 10.78 17.64 -5.07
N PHE A 132 11.69 18.42 -4.47
CA PHE A 132 13.09 18.03 -4.32
C PHE A 132 13.26 16.80 -3.44
N HIS A 133 12.56 16.71 -2.31
CA HIS A 133 12.60 15.52 -1.45
C HIS A 133 12.12 14.26 -2.15
N ARG A 134 11.03 14.33 -2.93
CA ARG A 134 10.53 13.20 -3.72
C ARG A 134 11.54 12.77 -4.78
N LEU A 135 12.18 13.72 -5.45
CA LEU A 135 13.19 13.45 -6.49
C LEU A 135 14.42 12.76 -5.91
N VAL A 136 14.92 13.22 -4.76
CA VAL A 136 16.03 12.59 -4.02
C VAL A 136 15.66 11.16 -3.62
N SER A 137 14.47 10.93 -3.11
CA SER A 137 14.00 9.58 -2.75
C SER A 137 13.99 8.63 -3.95
N ILE A 138 13.54 9.11 -5.11
CA ILE A 138 13.52 8.33 -6.37
C ILE A 138 14.95 7.96 -6.78
N ILE A 139 15.89 8.89 -6.73
CA ILE A 139 17.30 8.64 -7.07
C ILE A 139 17.90 7.56 -6.14
N ILE A 140 17.63 7.65 -4.83
CA ILE A 140 18.12 6.65 -3.86
C ILE A 140 17.55 5.26 -4.18
N ILE A 141 16.26 5.17 -4.51
CA ILE A 141 15.61 3.90 -4.89
C ILE A 141 16.26 3.31 -6.16
N LEU A 142 16.49 4.14 -7.19
CA LEU A 142 17.12 3.70 -8.42
C LEU A 142 18.56 3.21 -8.18
N MET A 143 19.34 3.92 -7.38
CA MET A 143 20.68 3.49 -6.99
C MET A 143 20.68 2.17 -6.22
N GLY A 144 19.79 2.00 -5.24
CA GLY A 144 19.64 0.75 -4.50
C GLY A 144 19.25 -0.43 -5.40
N SER A 145 18.32 -0.21 -6.32
CA SER A 145 17.88 -1.23 -7.28
C SER A 145 19.00 -1.61 -8.24
N TYR A 146 19.80 -0.66 -8.69
CA TYR A 146 20.96 -0.90 -9.57
C TYR A 146 22.05 -1.72 -8.85
N LEU A 147 22.34 -1.40 -7.59
CA LEU A 147 23.30 -2.17 -6.78
C LEU A 147 22.84 -3.61 -6.57
N LEU A 148 21.54 -3.83 -6.32
CA LEU A 148 20.99 -5.18 -6.23
C LEU A 148 21.10 -5.95 -7.54
N TYR A 149 20.86 -5.29 -8.68
CA TYR A 149 21.05 -5.91 -10.00
C TYR A 149 22.49 -6.36 -10.21
N LEU A 150 23.47 -5.51 -9.90
CA LEU A 150 24.90 -5.86 -10.00
C LEU A 150 25.30 -7.01 -9.06
N SER A 151 24.66 -7.11 -7.88
CA SER A 151 24.94 -8.19 -6.92
C SER A 151 24.33 -9.54 -7.33
N SER A 152 23.36 -9.55 -8.26
CA SER A 152 22.68 -10.78 -8.73
C SER A 152 23.22 -11.33 -10.05
N SER A 153 24.13 -10.58 -10.69
CA SER A 153 24.84 -10.98 -11.90
C SER A 153 26.15 -11.66 -11.54
#